data_7f86d05f97cd66737c9b31f76c8134ac
#
_entry.id   7f86d05f97cd66737c9b31f76c8134ac
#
_cell.length_a   1.000
_cell.length_b   1.000
_cell.length_c   1.000
_cell.angle_alpha   90.00
_cell.angle_beta   90.00
_cell.angle_gamma   90.00
#
_symmetry.space_group_name_H-M   'P 1'
#
loop_
_entity.id
_entity.type
_entity.pdbx_description
1 polymer ?
#
loop_
_entity_poly.entity_id
_entity_poly.type
_entity_poly.pdbx_seq_one_letter_code
_entity_poly.pdbx_strand_id
1 'polypeptide(L)'
;MQKRMKESVMIFGVMSLAMPFPKESQWVYLKVNVLLLYIKIQSCLLRTCISINITEELIINCWITANGFKSAYLRDILRRFERINMIRSLDFFIESTTVEKSYKVFWKVRNVADEAKRRNCLRGEILRLNKADDKRHETSNFRGSHHVECYIIKNDVVVARDRIDVPII
;
A
#
# COMPACT_ATOMS: atom_id res chain seq x y z
N MET A 1 9.11 -48.01 -10.59
CA MET A 1 9.67 -47.06 -11.54
C MET A 1 8.84 -45.76 -11.46
N GLN A 2 9.28 -44.78 -10.71
CA GLN A 2 8.61 -43.48 -10.59
C GLN A 2 9.38 -42.47 -11.44
N LYS A 3 8.70 -41.96 -12.48
CA LYS A 3 9.21 -40.86 -13.33
C LYS A 3 9.01 -39.51 -12.58
N ARG A 4 10.12 -38.90 -12.20
CA ARG A 4 10.15 -37.51 -11.75
C ARG A 4 9.91 -36.60 -12.93
N MET A 5 8.81 -35.86 -12.94
CA MET A 5 8.64 -34.69 -13.82
C MET A 5 9.45 -33.53 -13.23
N LYS A 6 10.43 -33.06 -14.00
CA LYS A 6 11.15 -31.82 -13.72
C LYS A 6 10.36 -30.68 -14.39
N GLU A 7 9.72 -29.84 -13.60
CA GLU A 7 9.22 -28.54 -14.09
C GLU A 7 10.37 -27.55 -14.16
N SER A 8 10.71 -27.20 -15.39
CA SER A 8 11.67 -26.14 -15.67
C SER A 8 10.97 -24.79 -15.57
N VAL A 9 11.23 -24.05 -14.50
CA VAL A 9 10.88 -22.63 -14.42
C VAL A 9 11.95 -21.85 -15.18
N MET A 10 11.61 -21.35 -16.34
CA MET A 10 12.46 -20.45 -17.12
C MET A 10 12.50 -19.08 -16.43
N ILE A 11 13.60 -18.76 -15.79
CA ILE A 11 13.92 -17.40 -15.31
C ILE A 11 14.76 -16.72 -16.39
N PHE A 12 14.18 -15.75 -17.05
CA PHE A 12 14.88 -14.92 -18.03
C PHE A 12 15.99 -14.09 -17.36
N GLY A 13 17.14 -14.23 -17.88
CA GLY A 13 18.36 -13.46 -17.89
C GLY A 13 18.54 -12.31 -16.91
N VAL A 14 19.48 -12.47 -15.95
CA VAL A 14 20.23 -11.36 -15.35
C VAL A 14 21.69 -11.79 -15.21
N MET A 15 22.54 -10.90 -15.65
CA MET A 15 24.00 -11.00 -15.69
C MET A 15 24.62 -11.43 -14.36
N SER A 16 25.65 -12.28 -14.51
CA SER A 16 26.56 -12.74 -13.46
C SER A 16 27.29 -11.58 -12.79
N LEU A 17 26.94 -11.30 -11.56
CA LEU A 17 27.80 -10.67 -10.57
C LEU A 17 27.85 -11.63 -9.38
N ALA A 18 29.04 -12.16 -9.10
CA ALA A 18 29.29 -13.10 -8.00
C ALA A 18 29.04 -12.43 -6.64
N MET A 19 27.82 -12.54 -6.16
CA MET A 19 27.46 -12.22 -4.78
C MET A 19 27.47 -13.51 -3.94
N PRO A 20 27.94 -13.48 -2.68
CA PRO A 20 27.89 -14.65 -1.81
C PRO A 20 26.45 -15.08 -1.59
N PHE A 21 26.18 -16.38 -1.73
CA PHE A 21 24.86 -16.97 -1.55
C PHE A 21 24.30 -16.64 -0.16
N PRO A 22 23.11 -16.02 -0.06
CA PRO A 22 22.48 -15.75 1.23
C PRO A 22 22.11 -17.03 1.95
N LYS A 23 22.19 -17.03 3.29
CA LYS A 23 21.80 -18.16 4.14
C LYS A 23 20.32 -18.54 3.91
N GLU A 24 19.99 -19.81 4.07
CA GLU A 24 18.66 -20.37 3.76
C GLU A 24 17.49 -19.59 4.39
N SER A 25 17.66 -19.08 5.60
CA SER A 25 16.69 -18.21 6.29
C SER A 25 16.41 -16.86 5.58
N GLN A 26 17.42 -16.31 4.89
CA GLN A 26 17.25 -15.08 4.09
C GLN A 26 16.47 -15.34 2.79
N TRP A 27 16.60 -16.52 2.20
CA TRP A 27 15.82 -16.91 1.02
C TRP A 27 14.33 -17.07 1.34
N VAL A 28 13.98 -17.60 2.50
CA VAL A 28 12.59 -17.71 2.93
C VAL A 28 12.00 -16.32 3.16
N TYR A 29 12.72 -15.43 3.83
CA TYR A 29 12.27 -14.06 4.10
C TYR A 29 12.09 -13.24 2.80
N LEU A 30 13.04 -13.33 1.87
CA LEU A 30 12.97 -12.69 0.56
C LEU A 30 11.84 -13.27 -0.29
N LYS A 31 11.66 -14.59 -0.35
CA LYS A 31 10.58 -15.24 -1.08
C LYS A 31 9.20 -14.87 -0.55
N VAL A 32 9.02 -14.86 0.77
CA VAL A 32 7.74 -14.47 1.40
C VAL A 32 7.42 -13.00 1.14
N ASN A 33 8.40 -12.10 1.26
CA ASN A 33 8.17 -10.68 0.99
C ASN A 33 7.95 -10.40 -0.50
N VAL A 34 8.68 -11.05 -1.40
CA VAL A 34 8.48 -10.93 -2.86
C VAL A 34 7.15 -11.53 -3.27
N LEU A 35 6.75 -12.69 -2.72
CA LEU A 35 5.47 -13.32 -3.02
C LEU A 35 4.28 -12.52 -2.47
N LEU A 36 4.37 -11.99 -1.25
CA LEU A 36 3.36 -11.10 -0.67
C LEU A 36 3.25 -9.79 -1.44
N LEU A 37 4.37 -9.27 -1.93
CA LEU A 37 4.42 -8.09 -2.77
C LEU A 37 3.83 -8.38 -4.16
N TYR A 38 4.16 -9.51 -4.76
CA TYR A 38 3.65 -9.98 -6.06
C TYR A 38 2.13 -10.18 -6.02
N ILE A 39 1.60 -10.84 -4.99
CA ILE A 39 0.15 -11.03 -4.81
C ILE A 39 -0.56 -9.68 -4.55
N LYS A 40 0.09 -8.74 -3.86
CA LYS A 40 -0.47 -7.40 -3.60
C LYS A 40 -0.49 -6.48 -4.82
N ILE A 41 0.43 -6.66 -5.76
CA ILE A 41 0.53 -5.83 -6.97
C ILE A 41 -0.33 -6.41 -8.10
N GLN A 42 -0.53 -7.72 -8.17
CA GLN A 42 -1.25 -8.39 -9.25
C GLN A 42 -2.72 -7.97 -9.41
N SER A 43 -3.37 -7.49 -8.37
CA SER A 43 -4.79 -7.11 -8.46
C SER A 43 -5.06 -5.83 -9.25
N CYS A 44 -4.05 -5.03 -9.56
CA CYS A 44 -4.25 -3.73 -10.22
C CYS A 44 -3.33 -3.42 -11.40
N LEU A 45 -2.23 -4.16 -11.58
CA LEU A 45 -1.20 -3.83 -12.57
C LEU A 45 -0.98 -4.96 -13.58
N LEU A 46 -2.07 -5.56 -14.05
CA LEU A 46 -2.08 -6.69 -15.01
C LEU A 46 -1.35 -6.44 -16.36
N ARG A 47 -0.62 -5.33 -16.54
CA ARG A 47 0.10 -5.06 -17.79
C ARG A 47 1.51 -4.48 -17.68
N THR A 48 2.00 -4.15 -16.48
CA THR A 48 3.38 -3.62 -16.33
C THR A 48 4.03 -4.19 -15.09
N CYS A 49 5.17 -4.87 -15.26
CA CYS A 49 6.03 -5.26 -14.13
C CYS A 49 6.65 -3.98 -13.54
N ILE A 50 6.00 -3.39 -12.54
CA ILE A 50 6.55 -2.25 -11.82
C ILE A 50 7.57 -2.77 -10.83
N SER A 51 8.82 -2.35 -10.98
CA SER A 51 9.88 -2.63 -10.02
C SER A 51 9.72 -1.76 -8.76
N ILE A 52 10.26 -2.19 -7.64
CA ILE A 52 10.24 -1.46 -6.38
C ILE A 52 11.67 -1.19 -5.97
N ASN A 53 11.99 0.09 -5.84
CA ASN A 53 13.25 0.56 -5.31
C ASN A 53 12.98 1.83 -4.49
N ILE A 54 12.75 1.65 -3.19
CA ILE A 54 12.42 2.75 -2.29
C ILE A 54 13.72 3.50 -1.96
N THR A 55 13.88 4.67 -2.55
CA THR A 55 15.03 5.57 -2.36
C THR A 55 14.65 6.91 -1.77
N GLU A 56 13.35 7.22 -1.73
CA GLU A 56 12.82 8.51 -1.35
C GLU A 56 11.83 8.39 -0.18
N GLU A 57 11.64 9.49 0.51
CA GLU A 57 10.71 9.59 1.62
C GLU A 57 9.33 10.04 1.14
N LEU A 58 8.31 9.52 1.82
CA LEU A 58 6.91 9.91 1.65
C LEU A 58 6.24 9.90 3.02
N ILE A 59 5.53 10.97 3.34
CA ILE A 59 4.67 11.06 4.52
C ILE A 59 3.26 11.42 4.05
N ILE A 60 2.29 10.58 4.39
CA ILE A 60 0.87 10.85 4.15
C ILE A 60 0.19 11.23 5.46
N ASN A 61 -0.86 12.04 5.35
CA ASN A 61 -1.74 12.37 6.46
C ASN A 61 -3.20 12.35 5.96
N CYS A 62 -4.14 12.54 6.89
CA CYS A 62 -5.56 12.58 6.58
C CYS A 62 -6.22 13.71 7.35
N TRP A 63 -6.99 14.54 6.63
CA TRP A 63 -7.88 15.52 7.23
C TRP A 63 -9.22 14.89 7.51
N ILE A 64 -9.66 14.96 8.77
CA ILE A 64 -10.93 14.36 9.23
C ILE A 64 -11.93 15.47 9.46
N THR A 65 -13.10 15.30 8.86
CA THR A 65 -14.24 16.18 9.08
C THR A 65 -15.48 15.38 9.52
N ALA A 66 -16.31 16.02 10.34
CA ALA A 66 -17.62 15.49 10.71
C ALA A 66 -18.53 16.65 11.12
N ASN A 67 -19.82 16.52 10.83
CA ASN A 67 -20.80 17.52 11.23
C ASN A 67 -20.82 17.73 12.74
N GLY A 68 -20.73 18.99 13.18
CA GLY A 68 -20.73 19.37 14.59
C GLY A 68 -19.44 19.13 15.37
N PHE A 69 -18.35 18.73 14.70
CA PHE A 69 -17.04 18.52 15.33
C PHE A 69 -15.96 19.35 14.67
N LYS A 70 -14.97 19.77 15.47
CA LYS A 70 -13.78 20.45 14.95
C LYS A 70 -12.98 19.47 14.09
N SER A 71 -12.66 19.88 12.89
CA SER A 71 -11.79 19.10 11.99
C SER A 71 -10.37 18.98 12.55
N ALA A 72 -9.70 17.86 12.30
CA ALA A 72 -8.35 17.61 12.78
C ALA A 72 -7.59 16.63 11.87
N TYR A 73 -6.27 16.58 12.02
CA TYR A 73 -5.45 15.59 11.36
C TYR A 73 -5.55 14.23 12.05
N LEU A 74 -5.62 13.16 11.26
CA LEU A 74 -5.72 11.78 11.76
C LEU A 74 -4.54 11.43 12.68
N ARG A 75 -3.32 11.79 12.32
CA ARG A 75 -2.13 11.52 13.16
C ARG A 75 -2.24 12.16 14.53
N ASP A 76 -2.82 13.35 14.64
CA ASP A 76 -3.01 14.03 15.92
C ASP A 76 -4.11 13.38 16.77
N ILE A 77 -5.18 12.93 16.14
CA ILE A 77 -6.24 12.17 16.81
C ILE A 77 -5.70 10.84 17.32
N LEU A 78 -4.94 10.11 16.50
CA LEU A 78 -4.38 8.81 16.89
C LEU A 78 -3.38 8.91 18.04
N ARG A 79 -2.59 10.00 18.11
CA ARG A 79 -1.69 10.25 19.24
C ARG A 79 -2.43 10.44 20.58
N ARG A 80 -3.67 10.94 20.55
CA ARG A 80 -4.46 11.24 21.76
C ARG A 80 -5.44 10.13 22.11
N PHE A 81 -6.07 9.50 21.14
CA PHE A 81 -7.23 8.61 21.33
C PHE A 81 -7.03 7.22 20.72
N GLU A 82 -5.94 6.99 19.97
CA GLU A 82 -5.60 5.73 19.30
C GLU A 82 -6.64 5.22 18.28
N ARG A 83 -7.76 5.93 18.12
CA ARG A 83 -8.92 5.50 17.31
C ARG A 83 -9.78 6.67 16.85
N ILE A 84 -10.62 6.41 15.86
CA ILE A 84 -11.62 7.36 15.35
C ILE A 84 -13.03 6.76 15.36
N ASN A 85 -14.04 7.63 15.44
CA ASN A 85 -15.44 7.21 15.36
C ASN A 85 -15.87 6.99 13.89
N MET A 86 -16.96 6.22 13.72
CA MET A 86 -17.64 6.09 12.43
C MET A 86 -18.24 7.43 11.95
N ILE A 87 -18.70 7.44 10.69
CA ILE A 87 -19.41 8.57 10.03
C ILE A 87 -18.52 9.82 10.01
N ARG A 88 -17.29 9.65 9.54
CA ARG A 88 -16.32 10.70 9.31
C ARG A 88 -15.96 10.76 7.83
N SER A 89 -15.76 11.97 7.31
CA SER A 89 -15.12 12.19 6.02
C SER A 89 -13.62 12.22 6.21
N LEU A 90 -12.91 11.49 5.38
CA LEU A 90 -11.47 11.23 5.46
C LEU A 90 -10.82 11.65 4.14
N ASP A 91 -10.08 12.74 4.16
CA ASP A 91 -9.35 13.24 2.99
C ASP A 91 -7.86 12.99 3.16
N PHE A 92 -7.36 11.91 2.55
CA PHE A 92 -5.94 11.56 2.56
C PHE A 92 -5.17 12.38 1.53
N PHE A 93 -3.97 12.80 1.91
CA PHE A 93 -3.09 13.61 1.07
C PHE A 93 -1.62 13.34 1.40
N ILE A 94 -0.74 13.72 0.49
CA ILE A 94 0.70 13.71 0.71
C ILE A 94 1.05 14.94 1.54
N GLU A 95 1.55 14.73 2.76
CA GLU A 95 1.99 15.78 3.67
C GLU A 95 3.38 16.28 3.27
N SER A 96 4.30 15.35 2.99
CA SER A 96 5.63 15.66 2.48
C SER A 96 6.20 14.52 1.64
N THR A 97 7.12 14.85 0.73
CA THR A 97 7.92 13.87 -0.01
C THR A 97 9.21 14.50 -0.52
N THR A 98 10.26 13.71 -0.62
CA THR A 98 11.52 14.12 -1.24
C THR A 98 11.53 13.88 -2.75
N VAL A 99 10.53 13.16 -3.28
CA VAL A 99 10.46 12.86 -4.72
C VAL A 99 10.20 14.14 -5.51
N GLU A 100 11.12 14.49 -6.41
CA GLU A 100 10.93 15.60 -7.35
C GLU A 100 9.74 15.35 -8.27
N LYS A 101 9.02 16.42 -8.64
CA LYS A 101 7.84 16.39 -9.54
C LYS A 101 8.11 15.64 -10.84
N SER A 102 7.05 15.25 -11.53
CA SER A 102 6.97 14.31 -12.64
C SER A 102 6.87 12.86 -12.17
N TYR A 103 6.00 12.60 -11.21
CA TYR A 103 5.69 11.27 -10.71
C TYR A 103 4.18 10.98 -10.81
N LYS A 104 3.83 9.69 -10.69
CA LYS A 104 2.44 9.21 -10.62
C LYS A 104 2.13 8.79 -9.18
N VAL A 105 0.95 9.15 -8.67
CA VAL A 105 0.48 8.78 -7.33
C VAL A 105 -0.57 7.69 -7.42
N PHE A 106 -0.41 6.67 -6.59
CA PHE A 106 -1.36 5.56 -6.46
C PHE A 106 -1.77 5.38 -5.01
N TRP A 107 -3.03 5.14 -4.80
CA TRP A 107 -3.60 4.89 -3.49
C TRP A 107 -4.20 3.50 -3.40
N LYS A 108 -4.07 2.90 -2.22
CA LYS A 108 -4.70 1.64 -1.89
C LYS A 108 -5.39 1.77 -0.54
N VAL A 109 -6.67 1.41 -0.51
CA VAL A 109 -7.47 1.34 0.71
C VAL A 109 -7.78 -0.11 0.99
N ARG A 110 -7.48 -0.59 2.19
CA ARG A 110 -7.78 -1.94 2.60
C ARG A 110 -8.53 -1.97 3.92
N ASN A 111 -9.62 -2.69 3.91
CA ASN A 111 -10.42 -2.99 5.08
C ASN A 111 -10.05 -4.41 5.55
N VAL A 112 -9.66 -4.59 6.82
CA VAL A 112 -9.06 -5.84 7.29
C VAL A 112 -9.94 -6.58 8.30
N ALA A 113 -10.88 -5.87 8.96
CA ALA A 113 -11.71 -6.42 10.01
C ALA A 113 -12.75 -7.44 9.53
N ASP A 114 -13.25 -8.26 10.44
CA ASP A 114 -14.30 -9.26 10.16
C ASP A 114 -15.58 -8.62 9.65
N GLU A 115 -15.90 -7.41 10.10
CA GLU A 115 -17.02 -6.63 9.58
C GLU A 115 -16.86 -6.34 8.08
N ALA A 116 -15.64 -6.06 7.62
CA ALA A 116 -15.36 -5.88 6.20
C ALA A 116 -15.55 -7.18 5.40
N LYS A 117 -15.20 -8.32 5.97
CA LYS A 117 -15.45 -9.65 5.36
C LYS A 117 -16.93 -9.92 5.27
N ARG A 118 -17.68 -9.70 6.37
CA ARG A 118 -19.12 -9.90 6.44
C ARG A 118 -19.87 -9.06 5.42
N ARG A 119 -19.43 -7.83 5.17
CA ARG A 119 -20.01 -6.90 4.19
C ARG A 119 -19.47 -7.09 2.77
N ASN A 120 -18.58 -8.06 2.54
CA ASN A 120 -17.89 -8.27 1.27
C ASN A 120 -17.20 -7.00 0.71
N CYS A 121 -16.56 -6.22 1.60
CA CYS A 121 -15.92 -4.95 1.25
C CYS A 121 -14.48 -4.87 1.75
N LEU A 122 -13.71 -5.96 1.62
CA LEU A 122 -12.30 -6.01 2.01
C LEU A 122 -11.45 -4.99 1.27
N ARG A 123 -11.76 -4.74 0.00
CA ARG A 123 -11.02 -3.85 -0.90
C ARG A 123 -9.52 -4.23 -0.97
N GLY A 124 -8.70 -3.42 -1.54
CA GLY A 124 -7.26 -3.64 -1.66
C GLY A 124 -6.73 -3.36 -3.06
N GLU A 125 -7.57 -2.85 -3.95
CA GLU A 125 -7.18 -2.41 -5.27
C GLU A 125 -6.27 -1.17 -5.16
N ILE A 126 -5.25 -1.15 -6.01
CA ILE A 126 -4.38 0.02 -6.17
C ILE A 126 -4.99 0.87 -7.29
N LEU A 127 -5.38 2.08 -6.95
CA LEU A 127 -6.04 3.00 -7.87
C LEU A 127 -5.13 4.20 -8.16
N ARG A 128 -4.91 4.46 -9.44
CA ARG A 128 -4.31 5.71 -9.87
C ARG A 128 -5.36 6.83 -9.77
N LEU A 129 -5.01 7.93 -9.13
CA LEU A 129 -5.81 9.14 -9.22
C LEU A 129 -5.42 9.93 -10.47
N ASN A 130 -6.43 10.24 -11.28
CA ASN A 130 -6.26 11.09 -12.46
C ASN A 130 -6.58 12.55 -12.15
N LYS A 131 -6.69 12.90 -10.85
CA LYS A 131 -7.00 14.26 -10.40
C LYS A 131 -5.73 15.02 -10.07
N ALA A 132 -5.74 16.32 -10.34
CA ALA A 132 -4.58 17.19 -10.15
C ALA A 132 -4.15 17.40 -8.69
N ASP A 133 -5.01 17.04 -7.73
CA ASP A 133 -4.78 17.27 -6.29
C ASP A 133 -4.21 16.06 -5.54
N ASP A 134 -4.03 14.92 -6.21
CA ASP A 134 -3.46 13.67 -5.64
C ASP A 134 -4.08 13.25 -4.28
N LYS A 135 -5.33 13.70 -3.99
CA LYS A 135 -6.02 13.40 -2.74
C LYS A 135 -6.95 12.21 -2.87
N ARG A 136 -7.05 11.42 -1.81
CA ARG A 136 -7.96 10.30 -1.72
C ARG A 136 -9.05 10.56 -0.69
N HIS A 137 -10.30 10.63 -1.13
CA HIS A 137 -11.47 10.77 -0.27
C HIS A 137 -12.05 9.39 0.10
N GLU A 138 -12.34 9.20 1.38
CA GLU A 138 -13.01 8.01 1.93
C GLU A 138 -13.99 8.42 3.05
N THR A 139 -14.88 7.48 3.42
CA THR A 139 -15.82 7.67 4.53
C THR A 139 -15.73 6.47 5.48
N SER A 140 -15.68 6.74 6.79
CA SER A 140 -15.64 5.70 7.82
C SER A 140 -17.04 5.13 8.10
N ASN A 141 -17.51 4.21 7.26
CA ASN A 141 -18.88 3.69 7.30
C ASN A 141 -19.10 2.54 8.28
N PHE A 142 -18.06 1.87 8.74
CA PHE A 142 -18.16 0.72 9.64
C PHE A 142 -16.91 0.53 10.49
N ARG A 143 -17.09 -0.16 11.61
CA ARG A 143 -16.04 -0.44 12.59
C ARG A 143 -15.00 -1.40 12.08
N GLY A 144 -13.78 -1.26 12.55
CA GLY A 144 -12.69 -2.17 12.30
C GLY A 144 -11.36 -1.51 12.02
N SER A 145 -10.36 -2.35 11.82
CA SER A 145 -9.05 -1.90 11.38
C SER A 145 -9.03 -1.71 9.87
N HIS A 146 -8.61 -0.56 9.44
CA HIS A 146 -8.43 -0.20 8.04
C HIS A 146 -7.02 0.36 7.85
N HIS A 147 -6.51 0.35 6.64
CA HIS A 147 -5.29 1.09 6.33
C HIS A 147 -5.34 1.67 4.93
N VAL A 148 -4.62 2.77 4.78
CA VAL A 148 -4.42 3.45 3.52
C VAL A 148 -2.93 3.47 3.22
N GLU A 149 -2.57 3.07 2.02
CA GLU A 149 -1.21 3.08 1.49
C GLU A 149 -1.15 4.04 0.31
N CYS A 150 -0.08 4.81 0.22
CA CYS A 150 0.24 5.67 -0.91
C CYS A 150 1.57 5.23 -1.53
N TYR A 151 1.64 5.27 -2.84
CA TYR A 151 2.82 4.90 -3.62
C TYR A 151 3.14 6.01 -4.62
N ILE A 152 4.40 6.41 -4.68
CA ILE A 152 4.90 7.28 -5.72
C ILE A 152 5.70 6.46 -6.72
N ILE A 153 5.33 6.58 -8.00
CA ILE A 153 5.97 5.90 -9.11
C ILE A 153 6.64 6.93 -10.02
N LYS A 154 7.95 6.79 -10.21
CA LYS A 154 8.77 7.57 -11.12
C LYS A 154 9.49 6.61 -12.07
N ASN A 155 9.41 6.84 -13.38
CA ASN A 155 10.01 5.99 -14.41
C ASN A 155 9.63 4.49 -14.28
N ASP A 156 8.35 4.23 -13.98
CA ASP A 156 7.78 2.89 -13.78
C ASP A 156 8.42 2.08 -12.62
N VAL A 157 9.06 2.79 -11.67
CA VAL A 157 9.59 2.25 -10.41
C VAL A 157 8.86 2.89 -9.23
N VAL A 158 8.46 2.08 -8.24
CA VAL A 158 7.97 2.60 -6.96
C VAL A 158 9.18 3.12 -6.18
N VAL A 159 9.29 4.44 -6.04
CA VAL A 159 10.45 5.10 -5.39
C VAL A 159 10.15 5.53 -3.95
N ALA A 160 8.88 5.71 -3.58
CA ALA A 160 8.47 6.05 -2.22
C ALA A 160 7.12 5.42 -1.90
N ARG A 161 6.92 5.09 -0.62
CA ARG A 161 5.63 4.63 -0.10
C ARG A 161 5.46 5.03 1.36
N ASP A 162 4.21 5.23 1.76
CA ASP A 162 3.84 5.37 3.17
C ASP A 162 2.50 4.70 3.43
N ARG A 163 2.23 4.42 4.71
CA ARG A 163 1.02 3.78 5.19
C ARG A 163 0.53 4.46 6.46
N ILE A 164 -0.78 4.62 6.56
CA ILE A 164 -1.45 5.07 7.77
C ILE A 164 -2.56 4.09 8.15
N ASP A 165 -2.56 3.64 9.39
CA ASP A 165 -3.62 2.79 9.93
C ASP A 165 -4.78 3.65 10.42
N VAL A 166 -6.01 3.17 10.21
CA VAL A 166 -7.26 3.88 10.49
C VAL A 166 -8.15 2.98 11.33
N PRO A 167 -7.94 2.93 12.65
CA PRO A 167 -8.77 2.15 13.58
C PRO A 167 -10.10 2.87 13.81
N ILE A 168 -11.21 2.27 13.38
CA ILE A 168 -12.57 2.83 13.47
C ILE A 168 -13.37 2.04 14.53
N ILE A 169 -14.02 2.77 15.47
CA ILE A 169 -14.86 2.19 16.53
C ILE A 169 -16.31 2.63 16.39
#